data_8d24f0400cad1760e5d13fefe5e22544
#
_entry.id   8d24f0400cad1760e5d13fefe5e22544
#
_cell.length_a   1.000
_cell.length_b   1.000
_cell.length_c   1.000
_cell.angle_alpha   90.00
_cell.angle_beta   90.00
_cell.angle_gamma   90.00
#
_symmetry.space_group_name_H-M   'P 1'
#
loop_
_entity.id
_entity.type
_entity.pdbx_description
1 polymer ?
#
loop_
_entity_poly.entity_id
_entity_poly.type
_entity_poly.pdbx_seq_one_letter_code
_entity_poly.pdbx_strand_id
1 'polypeptide(L)'
;QISSRYNDVYEVENLPDTDYGEITAFIEQNNIAIKDDLTFSEYLPQKSDFHQRVKYDFPPLAIALKDYNAVRKMLGYEPITLQTDEFATHWHRAAEDKDIENYIAKHTLLETDAGTLKLSENAVFQEPVGESIYNLYTDVVYIIPDEIAQVLLPVQSNRFVMTQYPL
;
A
#
# COMPACT_ATOMS: atom_id res chain seq x y z
N GLN A 1 -1.12 -15.96 1.38
CA GLN A 1 0.14 -16.47 1.92
C GLN A 1 1.29 -15.95 1.08
N ILE A 2 2.15 -15.16 1.68
CA ILE A 2 3.34 -14.63 1.04
C ILE A 2 4.37 -15.78 0.94
N SER A 3 5.20 -15.78 -0.12
CA SER A 3 6.11 -16.88 -0.47
C SER A 3 6.95 -17.40 0.71
N SER A 4 7.59 -18.58 0.57
CA SER A 4 8.40 -19.22 1.61
C SER A 4 9.48 -18.33 2.25
N ARG A 5 9.90 -17.26 1.56
CA ARG A 5 10.83 -16.25 2.09
C ARG A 5 10.19 -15.38 3.18
N TYR A 6 8.87 -15.33 3.25
CA TYR A 6 8.10 -14.44 4.11
C TYR A 6 7.11 -15.20 5.00
N ASN A 7 7.48 -16.39 5.41
CA ASN A 7 6.60 -17.30 6.18
C ASN A 7 6.07 -16.69 7.49
N ASP A 8 6.73 -15.65 7.98
CA ASP A 8 6.42 -15.02 9.26
C ASP A 8 5.50 -13.80 9.12
N VAL A 9 5.16 -13.41 7.89
CA VAL A 9 4.34 -12.21 7.65
C VAL A 9 3.00 -12.58 7.04
N TYR A 10 1.93 -12.16 7.69
CA TYR A 10 0.56 -12.39 7.27
C TYR A 10 -0.11 -11.07 6.97
N GLU A 11 -0.70 -11.01 5.80
CA GLU A 11 -1.59 -9.95 5.39
C GLU A 11 -3.02 -10.34 5.77
N VAL A 12 -3.73 -9.42 6.40
CA VAL A 12 -5.14 -9.58 6.68
C VAL A 12 -5.92 -8.81 5.64
N GLU A 13 -6.67 -9.54 4.80
CA GLU A 13 -7.55 -8.91 3.83
C GLU A 13 -8.52 -7.97 4.50
N ASN A 14 -8.71 -6.84 3.87
CA ASN A 14 -9.37 -5.72 4.44
C ASN A 14 -10.74 -5.44 3.81
N LEU A 15 -11.75 -5.55 4.61
CA LEU A 15 -13.08 -5.01 4.30
C LEU A 15 -13.21 -3.63 4.96
N PRO A 16 -13.88 -2.66 4.31
CA PRO A 16 -13.90 -1.27 4.77
C PRO A 16 -14.27 -1.04 6.23
N ASP A 17 -15.03 -1.91 6.83
CA ASP A 17 -15.46 -1.82 8.22
C ASP A 17 -14.98 -3.03 9.05
N THR A 18 -13.82 -3.60 8.69
CA THR A 18 -13.32 -4.80 9.37
C THR A 18 -12.98 -4.50 10.82
N ASP A 19 -13.65 -5.18 11.72
CA ASP A 19 -13.25 -5.28 13.11
C ASP A 19 -12.14 -6.33 13.24
N TYR A 20 -10.92 -5.89 13.49
CA TYR A 20 -9.79 -6.77 13.72
C TYR A 20 -9.83 -7.51 15.06
N GLY A 21 -10.86 -7.30 15.87
CA GLY A 21 -11.01 -7.95 17.17
C GLY A 21 -11.07 -9.47 17.09
N GLU A 22 -11.75 -10.03 16.09
CA GLU A 22 -11.82 -11.48 15.90
C GLU A 22 -10.46 -12.08 15.55
N ILE A 23 -9.69 -11.39 14.72
CA ILE A 23 -8.36 -11.81 14.32
C ILE A 23 -7.41 -11.75 15.50
N THR A 24 -7.47 -10.70 16.28
CA THR A 24 -6.69 -10.55 17.50
C THR A 24 -7.03 -11.66 18.50
N ALA A 25 -8.31 -11.96 18.69
CA ALA A 25 -8.76 -13.05 19.54
C ALA A 25 -8.25 -14.42 19.07
N PHE A 26 -8.27 -14.69 17.77
CA PHE A 26 -7.73 -15.92 17.20
C PHE A 26 -6.24 -16.06 17.47
N ILE A 27 -5.46 -15.01 17.28
CA ILE A 27 -4.03 -14.98 17.53
C ILE A 27 -3.74 -15.26 19.01
N GLU A 28 -4.47 -14.61 19.92
CA GLU A 28 -4.34 -14.82 21.37
C GLU A 28 -4.73 -16.23 21.79
N GLN A 29 -5.87 -16.75 21.30
CA GLN A 29 -6.34 -18.10 21.63
C GLN A 29 -5.41 -19.22 21.18
N ASN A 30 -4.66 -19.02 20.12
CA ASN A 30 -3.71 -19.99 19.59
C ASN A 30 -2.27 -19.77 20.08
N ASN A 31 -2.06 -18.87 21.03
CA ASN A 31 -0.74 -18.53 21.61
C ASN A 31 0.28 -18.15 20.54
N ILE A 32 -0.13 -17.47 19.49
CA ILE A 32 0.74 -17.00 18.44
C ILE A 32 1.47 -15.74 18.93
N ALA A 33 2.79 -15.82 19.02
CA ALA A 33 3.61 -14.67 19.39
C ALA A 33 3.70 -13.68 18.21
N ILE A 34 3.20 -12.47 18.40
CA ILE A 34 3.32 -11.38 17.42
C ILE A 34 4.66 -10.69 17.60
N LYS A 35 5.47 -10.66 16.54
CA LYS A 35 6.74 -9.95 16.51
C LYS A 35 6.56 -8.49 16.08
N ASP A 36 5.64 -8.24 15.16
CA ASP A 36 5.29 -6.91 14.68
C ASP A 36 3.86 -6.91 14.15
N ASP A 37 3.18 -5.77 14.27
CA ASP A 37 1.78 -5.58 13.86
C ASP A 37 1.64 -4.16 13.32
N LEU A 38 1.30 -4.07 12.04
CA LEU A 38 1.18 -2.80 11.33
C LEU A 38 -0.23 -2.66 10.76
N THR A 39 -0.89 -1.56 11.10
CA THR A 39 -2.14 -1.13 10.47
C THR A 39 -1.94 0.22 9.83
N PHE A 40 -2.35 0.39 8.58
CA PHE A 40 -2.23 1.65 7.86
C PHE A 40 -3.40 1.85 6.90
N SER A 41 -3.65 3.10 6.55
CA SER A 41 -4.69 3.49 5.60
C SER A 41 -4.15 3.66 4.18
N GLU A 42 -5.01 3.42 3.20
CA GLU A 42 -4.83 3.87 1.84
C GLU A 42 -5.75 5.04 1.55
N TYR A 43 -5.27 5.98 0.76
CA TYR A 43 -5.90 7.28 0.55
C TYR A 43 -6.29 7.46 -0.91
N LEU A 44 -7.38 8.21 -1.11
CA LEU A 44 -7.79 8.68 -2.42
C LEU A 44 -7.09 10.02 -2.71
N PRO A 45 -6.29 10.12 -3.78
CA PRO A 45 -5.58 11.36 -4.09
C PRO A 45 -6.49 12.57 -4.22
N GLN A 46 -7.66 12.42 -4.83
CA GLN A 46 -8.66 13.49 -4.96
C GLN A 46 -10.04 12.99 -4.54
N LYS A 47 -10.73 13.73 -3.68
CA LYS A 47 -12.13 13.42 -3.27
C LYS A 47 -13.07 13.31 -4.45
N SER A 48 -12.87 14.11 -5.50
CA SER A 48 -13.68 14.11 -6.72
C SER A 48 -13.71 12.73 -7.39
N ASP A 49 -12.71 11.90 -7.16
CA ASP A 49 -12.63 10.55 -7.74
C ASP A 49 -13.45 9.51 -6.97
N PHE A 50 -14.07 9.90 -5.86
CA PHE A 50 -14.87 8.97 -5.03
C PHE A 50 -15.99 8.30 -5.82
N HIS A 51 -16.62 9.03 -6.72
CA HIS A 51 -17.70 8.49 -7.57
C HIS A 51 -17.21 7.43 -8.55
N GLN A 52 -16.00 7.58 -9.06
CA GLN A 52 -15.39 6.60 -9.96
C GLN A 52 -15.16 5.29 -9.23
N ARG A 53 -14.73 5.35 -7.99
CA ARG A 53 -14.54 4.17 -7.14
C ARG A 53 -15.81 3.33 -6.99
N VAL A 54 -16.96 3.96 -6.96
CA VAL A 54 -18.27 3.28 -6.81
C VAL A 54 -18.79 2.70 -8.13
N LYS A 55 -18.27 3.15 -9.27
CA LYS A 55 -18.76 2.82 -10.62
C LYS A 55 -17.85 1.88 -11.43
N TYR A 56 -17.04 1.06 -10.81
CA TYR A 56 -16.10 0.13 -11.45
C TYR A 56 -14.88 0.77 -12.12
N ASP A 57 -14.73 2.07 -12.07
CA ASP A 57 -13.53 2.78 -12.55
C ASP A 57 -12.75 3.27 -11.32
N PHE A 58 -12.00 2.34 -10.72
CA PHE A 58 -11.29 2.62 -9.48
C PHE A 58 -9.97 3.32 -9.77
N PRO A 59 -9.80 4.57 -9.33
CA PRO A 59 -8.50 5.22 -9.41
C PRO A 59 -7.49 4.51 -8.50
N PRO A 60 -6.19 4.55 -8.83
CA PRO A 60 -5.17 4.07 -7.93
C PRO A 60 -5.20 4.79 -6.58
N LEU A 61 -4.98 4.05 -5.51
CA LEU A 61 -4.89 4.61 -4.16
C LEU A 61 -3.45 4.98 -3.83
N ALA A 62 -3.27 5.71 -2.73
CA ALA A 62 -1.97 6.15 -2.25
C ALA A 62 -1.70 5.63 -0.83
N ILE A 63 -0.46 5.29 -0.56
CA ILE A 63 0.06 4.89 0.76
C ILE A 63 1.05 5.94 1.22
N ALA A 64 1.02 6.30 2.52
CA ALA A 64 2.00 7.18 3.11
C ALA A 64 3.39 6.51 3.13
N LEU A 65 4.42 7.29 2.86
CA LEU A 65 5.82 6.80 2.80
C LEU A 65 6.22 6.02 4.06
N LYS A 66 5.85 6.52 5.25
CA LYS A 66 6.16 5.84 6.52
C LYS A 66 5.56 4.43 6.59
N ASP A 67 4.33 4.29 6.13
CA ASP A 67 3.61 3.01 6.16
C ASP A 67 4.19 2.04 5.12
N TYR A 68 4.48 2.53 3.93
CA TYR A 68 5.13 1.75 2.89
C TYR A 68 6.51 1.23 3.35
N ASN A 69 7.32 2.10 3.96
CA ASN A 69 8.62 1.71 4.51
C ASN A 69 8.50 0.74 5.70
N ALA A 70 7.44 0.83 6.49
CA ALA A 70 7.17 -0.13 7.56
C ALA A 70 6.87 -1.53 6.98
N VAL A 71 6.06 -1.62 5.92
CA VAL A 71 5.82 -2.87 5.20
C VAL A 71 7.12 -3.42 4.62
N ARG A 72 7.91 -2.57 3.95
CA ARG A 72 9.21 -2.98 3.40
C ARG A 72 10.13 -3.55 4.47
N LYS A 73 10.21 -2.91 5.62
CA LYS A 73 11.01 -3.38 6.75
C LYS A 73 10.56 -4.76 7.25
N MET A 74 9.25 -4.97 7.41
CA MET A 74 8.68 -6.26 7.81
C MET A 74 9.07 -7.37 6.83
N LEU A 75 9.16 -7.07 5.55
CA LEU A 75 9.49 -8.01 4.48
C LEU A 75 10.99 -8.11 4.19
N GLY A 76 11.83 -7.37 4.93
CA GLY A 76 13.28 -7.40 4.77
C GLY A 76 13.81 -6.56 3.61
N TYR A 77 13.02 -5.61 3.10
CA TYR A 77 13.46 -4.68 2.06
C TYR A 77 14.00 -3.39 2.66
N GLU A 78 14.91 -2.74 1.93
CA GLU A 78 15.42 -1.42 2.29
C GLU A 78 14.33 -0.35 2.17
N PRO A 79 14.36 0.68 3.04
CA PRO A 79 13.45 1.81 2.91
C PRO A 79 13.72 2.61 1.64
N ILE A 80 12.68 3.26 1.14
CA ILE A 80 12.78 4.22 0.05
C ILE A 80 12.70 5.65 0.59
N THR A 81 13.13 6.61 -0.21
CA THR A 81 13.08 8.03 0.13
C THR A 81 12.31 8.83 -0.93
N LEU A 82 11.61 9.88 -0.49
CA LEU A 82 10.95 10.85 -1.35
C LEU A 82 11.28 12.26 -0.87
N GLN A 83 11.41 13.19 -1.81
CA GLN A 83 11.35 14.60 -1.48
C GLN A 83 9.91 14.99 -1.09
N THR A 84 9.73 16.14 -0.46
CA THR A 84 8.41 16.57 0.05
C THR A 84 7.37 16.82 -1.04
N ASP A 85 7.79 16.99 -2.28
CA ASP A 85 6.97 17.25 -3.47
C ASP A 85 6.97 16.10 -4.49
N GLU A 86 7.46 14.92 -4.09
CA GLU A 86 7.60 13.77 -4.96
C GLU A 86 6.62 12.64 -4.62
N PHE A 87 6.31 11.82 -5.61
CA PHE A 87 5.65 10.53 -5.44
C PHE A 87 6.42 9.42 -6.17
N ALA A 88 6.23 8.20 -5.71
CA ALA A 88 6.69 7.00 -6.39
C ALA A 88 5.50 6.06 -6.67
N THR A 89 5.76 4.97 -7.36
CA THR A 89 4.77 3.95 -7.71
C THR A 89 5.24 2.58 -7.28
N HIS A 90 4.31 1.79 -6.75
CA HIS A 90 4.53 0.37 -6.49
C HIS A 90 3.60 -0.44 -7.38
N TRP A 91 4.16 -1.46 -8.03
CA TRP A 91 3.47 -2.24 -9.04
C TRP A 91 3.27 -3.68 -8.62
N HIS A 92 2.13 -4.24 -9.01
CA HIS A 92 1.89 -5.67 -8.89
C HIS A 92 2.98 -6.44 -9.63
N ARG A 93 3.42 -7.57 -9.07
CA ARG A 93 4.50 -8.40 -9.64
C ARG A 93 4.22 -8.89 -11.07
N ALA A 94 2.94 -9.00 -11.45
CA ALA A 94 2.53 -9.45 -12.78
C ALA A 94 2.50 -8.30 -13.83
N ALA A 95 2.68 -7.04 -13.42
CA ALA A 95 2.71 -5.92 -14.34
C ALA A 95 3.95 -6.01 -15.25
N GLU A 96 3.74 -5.83 -16.55
CA GLU A 96 4.81 -5.90 -17.54
C GLU A 96 5.58 -4.58 -17.62
N ASP A 97 6.89 -4.65 -17.82
CA ASP A 97 7.79 -3.49 -17.91
C ASP A 97 7.29 -2.45 -18.92
N LYS A 98 6.80 -2.90 -20.07
CA LYS A 98 6.27 -2.02 -21.11
C LYS A 98 5.06 -1.23 -20.64
N ASP A 99 4.16 -1.84 -19.88
CA ASP A 99 2.97 -1.20 -19.35
C ASP A 99 3.35 -0.18 -18.27
N ILE A 100 4.31 -0.51 -17.42
CA ILE A 100 4.88 0.39 -16.42
C ILE A 100 5.51 1.61 -17.08
N GLU A 101 6.37 1.41 -18.07
CA GLU A 101 7.04 2.48 -18.81
C GLU A 101 6.04 3.42 -19.50
N ASN A 102 5.03 2.86 -20.15
CA ASN A 102 3.97 3.63 -20.81
C ASN A 102 3.15 4.46 -19.82
N TYR A 103 2.82 3.87 -18.67
CA TYR A 103 2.09 4.55 -17.61
C TYR A 103 2.88 5.73 -17.06
N ILE A 104 4.14 5.52 -16.70
CA ILE A 104 5.02 6.54 -16.13
C ILE A 104 5.25 7.69 -17.10
N ALA A 105 5.42 7.40 -18.39
CA ALA A 105 5.56 8.42 -19.41
C ALA A 105 4.36 9.38 -19.48
N LYS A 106 3.18 8.91 -19.11
CA LYS A 106 1.92 9.69 -19.12
C LYS A 106 1.54 10.28 -17.76
N HIS A 107 2.16 9.82 -16.67
CA HIS A 107 1.77 10.17 -15.30
C HIS A 107 2.98 10.71 -14.54
N THR A 108 3.60 11.76 -15.05
CA THR A 108 4.75 12.43 -14.41
C THR A 108 4.35 13.35 -13.27
N LEU A 109 3.07 13.66 -13.16
CA LEU A 109 2.48 14.45 -12.09
C LEU A 109 1.33 13.69 -11.45
N LEU A 110 1.15 13.88 -10.15
CA LEU A 110 0.01 13.38 -9.40
C LEU A 110 -0.71 14.56 -8.74
N GLU A 111 -1.93 14.82 -9.20
CA GLU A 111 -2.79 15.81 -8.59
C GLU A 111 -3.42 15.25 -7.31
N THR A 112 -3.29 15.97 -6.21
CA THR A 112 -3.92 15.63 -4.93
C THR A 112 -4.71 16.81 -4.38
N ASP A 113 -5.61 16.55 -3.44
CA ASP A 113 -6.31 17.61 -2.71
C ASP A 113 -5.37 18.46 -1.83
N ALA A 114 -4.14 18.03 -1.64
CA ALA A 114 -3.11 18.73 -0.88
C ALA A 114 -1.99 19.34 -1.75
N GLY A 115 -2.14 19.30 -3.07
CA GLY A 115 -1.18 19.84 -4.02
C GLY A 115 -0.73 18.81 -5.07
N THR A 116 0.07 19.25 -6.01
CA THR A 116 0.60 18.46 -7.11
C THR A 116 1.96 17.89 -6.73
N LEU A 117 2.13 16.57 -6.90
CA LEU A 117 3.39 15.88 -6.71
C LEU A 117 4.02 15.54 -8.06
N LYS A 118 5.34 15.54 -8.10
CA LYS A 118 6.11 15.13 -9.29
C LYS A 118 6.69 13.73 -9.10
N LEU A 119 6.85 13.01 -10.19
CA LEU A 119 7.45 11.68 -10.18
C LEU A 119 8.89 11.74 -9.70
N SER A 120 9.24 10.90 -8.73
CA SER A 120 10.61 10.74 -8.25
C SER A 120 11.51 10.17 -9.34
N GLU A 121 12.80 10.46 -9.29
CA GLU A 121 13.79 9.85 -10.18
C GLU A 121 13.80 8.33 -10.09
N ASN A 122 13.74 7.79 -8.87
CA ASN A 122 13.58 6.36 -8.61
C ASN A 122 12.14 6.08 -8.20
N ALA A 123 11.26 5.89 -9.16
CA ALA A 123 9.82 5.92 -8.98
C ALA A 123 9.10 4.58 -9.16
N VAL A 124 9.82 3.51 -9.51
CA VAL A 124 9.21 2.20 -9.79
C VAL A 124 9.73 1.16 -8.82
N PHE A 125 8.82 0.60 -8.04
CA PHE A 125 9.07 -0.51 -7.13
C PHE A 125 8.11 -1.65 -7.45
N GLN A 126 8.59 -2.89 -7.40
CA GLN A 126 7.81 -4.07 -7.81
C GLN A 126 8.07 -5.30 -6.92
N GLU A 127 8.79 -5.16 -5.82
CA GLU A 127 9.00 -6.26 -4.88
C GLU A 127 7.65 -6.69 -4.27
N PRO A 128 7.39 -7.99 -4.13
CA PRO A 128 6.14 -8.48 -3.54
C PRO A 128 5.91 -7.91 -2.13
N VAL A 129 4.81 -7.22 -1.92
CA VAL A 129 4.46 -6.62 -0.62
C VAL A 129 3.15 -7.15 -0.04
N GLY A 130 2.18 -7.48 -0.84
CA GLY A 130 0.88 -7.96 -0.43
C GLY A 130 -0.16 -7.64 -1.48
N GLU A 131 -1.16 -8.46 -1.61
CA GLU A 131 -2.15 -8.34 -2.68
C GLU A 131 -3.25 -7.31 -2.35
N SER A 132 -3.54 -7.09 -1.08
CA SER A 132 -4.64 -6.19 -0.67
C SER A 132 -4.35 -4.70 -0.88
N ILE A 133 -3.10 -4.32 -1.08
CA ILE A 133 -2.74 -2.92 -1.37
C ILE A 133 -3.15 -2.47 -2.77
N TYR A 134 -3.42 -3.43 -3.66
CA TYR A 134 -3.91 -3.14 -5.02
C TYR A 134 -5.42 -3.17 -5.04
N ASN A 135 -6.04 -2.42 -5.92
CA ASN A 135 -7.45 -2.61 -6.20
C ASN A 135 -7.63 -3.61 -7.35
N LEU A 136 -8.87 -4.05 -7.57
CA LEU A 136 -9.20 -5.07 -8.57
C LEU A 136 -8.93 -4.63 -10.03
N TYR A 137 -8.67 -3.35 -10.26
CA TYR A 137 -8.64 -2.78 -11.61
C TYR A 137 -7.31 -2.09 -11.93
N THR A 138 -6.42 -1.94 -10.95
CA THR A 138 -5.13 -1.30 -11.18
C THR A 138 -4.02 -2.12 -10.55
N ASP A 139 -2.93 -2.26 -11.28
CA ASP A 139 -1.73 -2.93 -10.80
C ASP A 139 -0.75 -1.98 -10.09
N VAL A 140 -1.17 -0.75 -9.83
CA VAL A 140 -0.34 0.31 -9.27
C VAL A 140 -0.95 0.92 -8.02
N VAL A 141 -0.10 1.24 -7.07
CA VAL A 141 -0.42 2.09 -5.91
C VAL A 141 0.62 3.21 -5.84
N TYR A 142 0.20 4.40 -5.45
CA TYR A 142 1.09 5.53 -5.27
C TYR A 142 1.71 5.53 -3.88
N ILE A 143 2.98 5.94 -3.78
CA ILE A 143 3.64 6.21 -2.51
C ILE A 143 3.85 7.73 -2.43
N ILE A 144 3.35 8.35 -1.37
CA ILE A 144 3.30 9.80 -1.21
C ILE A 144 3.90 10.24 0.13
N PRO A 145 4.36 11.50 0.24
CA PRO A 145 4.85 12.04 1.51
C PRO A 145 3.78 11.99 2.61
N ASP A 146 4.22 11.80 3.85
CA ASP A 146 3.31 11.65 5.00
C ASP A 146 2.45 12.89 5.21
N GLU A 147 2.99 14.08 5.01
CA GLU A 147 2.27 15.36 5.16
C GLU A 147 1.11 15.48 4.16
N ILE A 148 1.28 14.94 2.97
CA ILE A 148 0.22 14.89 1.96
C ILE A 148 -0.85 13.88 2.36
N ALA A 149 -0.44 12.68 2.77
CA ALA A 149 -1.36 11.62 3.17
C ALA A 149 -2.30 12.05 4.29
N GLN A 150 -1.82 12.82 5.28
CA GLN A 150 -2.58 13.25 6.44
C GLN A 150 -3.86 14.02 6.12
N VAL A 151 -3.91 14.70 4.98
CA VAL A 151 -5.06 15.55 4.60
C VAL A 151 -5.92 14.93 3.52
N LEU A 152 -5.57 13.74 3.05
CA LEU A 152 -6.35 13.03 2.04
C LEU A 152 -7.46 12.17 2.67
N LEU A 153 -8.43 11.77 1.85
CA LEU A 153 -9.53 10.91 2.27
C LEU A 153 -9.04 9.47 2.41
N PRO A 154 -9.06 8.88 3.63
CA PRO A 154 -8.80 7.45 3.80
C PRO A 154 -10.01 6.64 3.29
N VAL A 155 -9.76 5.61 2.49
CA VAL A 155 -10.84 4.80 1.87
C VAL A 155 -10.67 3.32 2.11
N GLN A 156 -9.53 2.89 2.58
CA GLN A 156 -9.21 1.49 2.86
C GLN A 156 -8.16 1.44 3.96
N SER A 157 -8.18 0.41 4.79
CA SER A 157 -7.12 0.14 5.73
C SER A 157 -6.56 -1.27 5.52
N ASN A 158 -5.31 -1.48 5.85
CA ASN A 158 -4.63 -2.77 5.75
C ASN A 158 -3.99 -3.12 7.08
N ARG A 159 -3.87 -4.41 7.35
CA ARG A 159 -3.14 -4.91 8.50
C ARG A 159 -2.15 -5.98 8.07
N PHE A 160 -0.90 -5.81 8.48
CA PHE A 160 0.16 -6.81 8.34
C PHE A 160 0.60 -7.27 9.72
N VAL A 161 0.67 -8.58 9.90
CA VAL A 161 1.11 -9.18 11.15
C VAL A 161 2.33 -10.05 10.90
N MET A 162 3.41 -9.78 11.63
CA MET A 162 4.58 -10.62 11.63
C MET A 162 4.55 -11.49 12.89
N THR A 163 4.68 -12.80 12.73
CA THR A 163 4.72 -13.73 13.83
C THR A 163 6.15 -14.20 14.11
N GLN A 164 6.37 -14.66 15.34
CA GLN A 164 7.69 -15.14 15.77
C GLN A 164 8.01 -16.54 15.24
N TYR A 165 6.98 -17.31 14.89
CA TYR A 165 7.09 -18.65 14.33
C TYR A 165 6.31 -18.77 13.04
N PRO A 166 6.83 -19.56 12.05
CA PRO A 166 6.02 -19.93 10.92
C PRO A 166 4.82 -20.75 11.41
N LEU A 167 3.65 -20.41 10.92
CA LEU A 167 2.42 -21.17 11.20
C LEU A 167 2.34 -22.43 10.36
#